data_989d6f5601a1f03f568830de55b6ab4f
#
_entry.id   989d6f5601a1f03f568830de55b6ab4f
#
_cell.length_a   1.000
_cell.length_b   1.000
_cell.length_c   1.000
_cell.angle_alpha   90.00
_cell.angle_beta   90.00
_cell.angle_gamma   90.00
#
_symmetry.space_group_name_H-M   'P 1'
#
loop_
_entity.id
_entity.type
_entity.pdbx_description
1 polymer ?
#
loop_
_entity_poly.entity_id
_entity_poly.type
_entity_poly.pdbx_seq_one_letter_code
_entity_poly.pdbx_strand_id
1 'polypeptide(L)'
;MNIENLNKETHIPPTPLEKLSQGVGQMDATELNQSLDSFRRNTREYGINECKDAAKRIFTPDVLNHWGELSPNERERLVKEYGNEVARSFNLREFRGVVFETMEGKNGYNRGDGIAHLSDHLTKQQNSPLQIVDTLTHELRHQYQMEAIKGLHNVPDETRLEWIRGAENYTSQMPWAEDPWGYKYNPLETDARYAGESVVRELTKDYINGNFA
;
A
#
# COMPACT_ATOMS: atom_id res chain seq x y z
N MET A 1 28.47 40.58 13.15
CA MET A 1 27.71 39.33 13.15
C MET A 1 27.82 38.79 11.72
N ASN A 2 28.75 37.82 11.49
CA ASN A 2 29.13 37.34 10.15
C ASN A 2 28.08 36.40 9.62
N ILE A 3 27.55 36.71 8.42
CA ILE A 3 26.57 35.89 7.65
C ILE A 3 27.35 35.01 6.65
N GLU A 4 28.37 34.32 7.12
CA GLU A 4 29.14 33.38 6.31
C GLU A 4 29.04 32.00 6.95
N ASN A 5 27.92 31.27 6.73
CA ASN A 5 27.84 29.80 6.95
C ASN A 5 26.42 29.25 6.66
N LEU A 6 25.82 29.59 5.52
CA LEU A 6 24.53 28.99 5.12
C LEU A 6 24.59 28.27 3.75
N ASN A 7 25.77 27.88 3.29
CA ASN A 7 25.91 26.99 2.13
C ASN A 7 26.55 25.67 2.57
N LYS A 8 25.88 24.91 3.43
CA LYS A 8 26.04 23.45 3.41
C LYS A 8 25.13 22.98 2.30
N GLU A 9 25.70 22.77 1.11
CA GLU A 9 25.11 21.97 0.07
C GLU A 9 24.70 20.64 0.71
N THR A 10 23.40 20.49 0.95
CA THR A 10 22.81 19.18 1.27
C THR A 10 23.03 18.34 0.03
N HIS A 11 24.00 17.47 0.06
CA HIS A 11 24.26 16.49 -0.98
C HIS A 11 23.03 15.57 -1.06
N ILE A 12 22.05 15.99 -1.87
CA ILE A 12 20.91 15.15 -2.24
C ILE A 12 21.51 14.06 -3.14
N PRO A 13 21.46 12.79 -2.76
CA PRO A 13 21.98 11.73 -3.62
C PRO A 13 21.22 11.79 -4.96
N PRO A 14 21.94 11.60 -6.09
CA PRO A 14 21.33 11.67 -7.40
C PRO A 14 20.14 10.71 -7.50
N THR A 15 19.04 11.20 -8.03
CA THR A 15 17.84 10.41 -8.28
C THR A 15 18.17 9.24 -9.21
N PRO A 16 17.38 8.15 -9.20
CA PRO A 16 17.57 7.06 -10.16
C PRO A 16 17.55 7.53 -11.62
N LEU A 17 16.81 8.60 -11.93
CA LEU A 17 16.80 9.21 -13.25
C LEU A 17 18.13 9.90 -13.56
N GLU A 18 18.74 10.60 -12.61
CA GLU A 18 20.07 11.19 -12.78
C GLU A 18 21.16 10.13 -12.93
N LYS A 19 21.04 9.00 -12.18
CA LYS A 19 21.93 7.84 -12.36
C LYS A 19 21.71 7.15 -13.72
N LEU A 20 20.46 7.04 -14.18
CA LEU A 20 20.12 6.56 -15.51
C LEU A 20 20.63 7.53 -16.60
N SER A 21 20.46 8.85 -16.41
CA SER A 21 20.94 9.83 -17.41
C SER A 21 22.48 9.85 -17.56
N GLN A 22 23.20 9.53 -16.49
CA GLN A 22 24.67 9.36 -16.56
C GLN A 22 25.09 8.07 -17.27
N GLY A 23 24.22 7.05 -17.31
CA GLY A 23 24.44 5.78 -18.02
C GLY A 23 23.82 5.70 -19.43
N VAL A 24 22.83 6.54 -19.74
CA VAL A 24 22.03 6.50 -20.99
C VAL A 24 22.86 6.74 -22.26
N GLY A 25 24.03 7.33 -22.14
CA GLY A 25 24.93 7.49 -23.30
C GLY A 25 25.47 6.17 -23.90
N GLN A 26 25.19 5.01 -23.25
CA GLN A 26 25.70 3.70 -23.69
C GLN A 26 24.60 2.62 -23.81
N MET A 27 23.35 2.90 -23.40
CA MET A 27 22.24 1.93 -23.47
C MET A 27 21.46 2.13 -24.78
N ASP A 28 21.10 1.04 -25.45
CA ASP A 28 20.14 1.10 -26.54
C ASP A 28 18.70 1.31 -26.04
N ALA A 29 17.80 1.70 -26.94
CA ALA A 29 16.41 1.98 -26.59
C ALA A 29 15.69 0.75 -25.99
N THR A 30 16.09 -0.46 -26.34
CA THR A 30 15.51 -1.72 -25.84
C THR A 30 15.95 -1.97 -24.42
N GLU A 31 17.23 -1.78 -24.11
CA GLU A 31 17.79 -1.91 -22.76
C GLU A 31 17.19 -0.87 -21.81
N LEU A 32 17.03 0.37 -22.28
CA LEU A 32 16.39 1.44 -21.51
C LEU A 32 14.93 1.09 -21.19
N ASN A 33 14.15 0.63 -22.18
CA ASN A 33 12.75 0.23 -21.96
C ASN A 33 12.64 -0.96 -20.98
N GLN A 34 13.52 -1.97 -21.10
CA GLN A 34 13.55 -3.10 -20.17
C GLN A 34 13.89 -2.66 -18.74
N SER A 35 14.82 -1.71 -18.59
CA SER A 35 15.19 -1.15 -17.29
C SER A 35 14.03 -0.36 -16.67
N LEU A 36 13.33 0.45 -17.45
CA LEU A 36 12.14 1.20 -17.00
C LEU A 36 11.00 0.28 -16.62
N ASP A 37 10.72 -0.75 -17.41
CA ASP A 37 9.67 -1.74 -17.09
C ASP A 37 10.00 -2.55 -15.84
N SER A 38 11.27 -2.88 -15.63
CA SER A 38 11.74 -3.53 -14.41
C SER A 38 11.57 -2.63 -13.20
N PHE A 39 11.91 -1.34 -13.33
CA PHE A 39 11.77 -0.37 -12.25
C PHE A 39 10.29 -0.10 -11.89
N ARG A 40 9.41 0.03 -12.90
CA ARG A 40 7.95 0.13 -12.70
C ARG A 40 7.39 -1.10 -11.98
N ARG A 41 7.80 -2.29 -12.41
CA ARG A 41 7.38 -3.56 -11.80
C ARG A 41 7.83 -3.65 -10.35
N ASN A 42 9.09 -3.31 -10.07
CA ASN A 42 9.63 -3.31 -8.71
C ASN A 42 8.89 -2.32 -7.79
N THR A 43 8.47 -1.15 -8.32
CA THR A 43 7.67 -0.20 -7.54
C THR A 43 6.28 -0.75 -7.23
N ARG A 44 5.64 -1.41 -8.19
CA ARG A 44 4.32 -2.04 -8.00
C ARG A 44 4.37 -3.18 -6.99
N GLU A 45 5.44 -3.99 -7.01
CA GLU A 45 5.65 -5.13 -6.11
C GLU A 45 6.26 -4.72 -4.75
N TYR A 46 6.66 -3.44 -4.60
CA TYR A 46 7.36 -2.99 -3.39
C TYR A 46 6.55 -3.25 -2.13
N GLY A 47 7.15 -3.98 -1.21
CA GLY A 47 6.58 -4.33 0.10
C GLY A 47 5.51 -5.42 0.06
N ILE A 48 5.03 -5.85 -1.12
CA ILE A 48 3.90 -6.80 -1.22
C ILE A 48 4.31 -8.20 -0.72
N ASN A 49 5.52 -8.65 -0.99
CA ASN A 49 5.98 -9.96 -0.51
C ASN A 49 6.10 -10.00 1.02
N GLU A 50 6.61 -8.94 1.61
CA GLU A 50 6.69 -8.77 3.06
C GLU A 50 5.28 -8.72 3.70
N CYS A 51 4.31 -8.09 3.01
CA CYS A 51 2.90 -8.12 3.44
C CYS A 51 2.32 -9.53 3.38
N LYS A 52 2.64 -10.34 2.36
CA LYS A 52 2.22 -11.75 2.26
C LYS A 52 2.78 -12.57 3.42
N ASP A 53 4.06 -12.41 3.72
CA ASP A 53 4.70 -13.11 4.83
C ASP A 53 4.11 -12.69 6.19
N ALA A 54 3.82 -11.41 6.36
CA ALA A 54 3.15 -10.89 7.56
C ALA A 54 1.72 -11.45 7.70
N ALA A 55 0.96 -11.50 6.60
CA ALA A 55 -0.38 -12.07 6.61
C ALA A 55 -0.36 -13.55 7.03
N LYS A 56 0.56 -14.35 6.50
CA LYS A 56 0.71 -15.77 6.87
C LYS A 56 1.05 -15.95 8.35
N ARG A 57 1.96 -15.14 8.88
CA ARG A 57 2.35 -15.24 10.30
C ARG A 57 1.23 -14.88 11.26
N ILE A 58 0.39 -13.91 10.90
CA ILE A 58 -0.67 -13.39 11.77
C ILE A 58 -1.97 -14.16 11.58
N PHE A 59 -2.37 -14.38 10.33
CA PHE A 59 -3.60 -15.12 9.98
C PHE A 59 -3.25 -16.58 9.66
N THR A 60 -2.77 -17.28 10.67
CA THR A 60 -2.47 -18.71 10.58
C THR A 60 -3.74 -19.53 10.25
N PRO A 61 -3.62 -20.79 9.79
CA PRO A 61 -4.77 -21.66 9.59
C PRO A 61 -5.69 -21.74 10.80
N ASP A 62 -5.13 -21.77 12.01
CA ASP A 62 -5.89 -21.79 13.25
C ASP A 62 -6.71 -20.51 13.41
N VAL A 63 -6.12 -19.33 13.23
CA VAL A 63 -6.81 -18.04 13.27
C VAL A 63 -7.89 -17.95 12.19
N LEU A 64 -7.58 -18.40 10.94
CA LEU A 64 -8.55 -18.38 9.84
C LEU A 64 -9.77 -19.27 10.13
N ASN A 65 -9.55 -20.48 10.69
CA ASN A 65 -10.60 -21.45 10.99
C ASN A 65 -11.47 -21.03 12.19
N HIS A 66 -10.87 -20.40 13.20
CA HIS A 66 -11.53 -20.07 14.46
C HIS A 66 -11.78 -18.56 14.63
N TRP A 67 -11.69 -17.79 13.54
CA TRP A 67 -11.90 -16.32 13.57
C TRP A 67 -13.17 -15.91 14.30
N GLY A 68 -14.28 -16.64 14.06
CA GLY A 68 -15.55 -16.40 14.70
C GLY A 68 -15.58 -16.66 16.21
N GLU A 69 -14.65 -17.45 16.72
CA GLU A 69 -14.55 -17.83 18.14
C GLU A 69 -13.68 -16.84 18.94
N LEU A 70 -12.84 -16.05 18.23
CA LEU A 70 -12.01 -15.03 18.88
C LEU A 70 -12.88 -13.92 19.49
N SER A 71 -12.45 -13.39 20.61
CA SER A 71 -13.08 -12.19 21.20
C SER A 71 -12.89 -10.97 20.28
N PRO A 72 -13.79 -9.97 20.36
CA PRO A 72 -13.62 -8.71 19.60
C PRO A 72 -12.24 -8.06 19.81
N ASN A 73 -11.74 -8.06 21.04
CA ASN A 73 -10.44 -7.48 21.38
C ASN A 73 -9.27 -8.24 20.73
N GLU A 74 -9.35 -9.58 20.65
CA GLU A 74 -8.35 -10.39 19.99
C GLU A 74 -8.34 -10.14 18.48
N ARG A 75 -9.51 -10.07 17.85
CA ARG A 75 -9.62 -9.72 16.43
C ARG A 75 -9.02 -8.34 16.14
N GLU A 76 -9.40 -7.32 16.92
CA GLU A 76 -8.81 -5.98 16.77
C GLU A 76 -7.30 -5.97 16.98
N ARG A 77 -6.79 -6.71 17.95
CA ARG A 77 -5.34 -6.83 18.20
C ARG A 77 -4.62 -7.40 16.99
N LEU A 78 -5.12 -8.50 16.41
CA LEU A 78 -4.54 -9.12 15.22
C LEU A 78 -4.55 -8.17 14.01
N VAL A 79 -5.64 -7.43 13.81
CA VAL A 79 -5.75 -6.44 12.74
C VAL A 79 -4.75 -5.29 12.91
N LYS A 80 -4.62 -4.77 14.13
CA LYS A 80 -3.63 -3.72 14.44
C LYS A 80 -2.20 -4.21 14.28
N GLU A 81 -1.92 -5.45 14.68
CA GLU A 81 -0.63 -6.10 14.48
C GLU A 81 -0.31 -6.23 12.98
N TYR A 82 -1.26 -6.70 12.19
CA TYR A 82 -1.11 -6.77 10.73
C TYR A 82 -0.89 -5.39 10.11
N GLY A 83 -1.63 -4.37 10.52
CA GLY A 83 -1.44 -3.00 10.06
C GLY A 83 -0.04 -2.46 10.33
N ASN A 84 0.54 -2.77 11.50
CA ASN A 84 1.92 -2.42 11.82
C ASN A 84 2.93 -3.12 10.91
N GLU A 85 2.71 -4.40 10.59
CA GLU A 85 3.58 -5.15 9.66
C GLU A 85 3.47 -4.61 8.23
N VAL A 86 2.27 -4.34 7.73
CA VAL A 86 2.06 -3.74 6.40
C VAL A 86 2.73 -2.37 6.33
N ALA A 87 2.61 -1.54 7.37
CA ALA A 87 3.26 -0.24 7.42
C ALA A 87 4.80 -0.36 7.37
N ARG A 88 5.38 -1.35 8.04
CA ARG A 88 6.82 -1.66 7.94
C ARG A 88 7.19 -2.14 6.54
N SER A 89 6.40 -3.02 5.95
CA SER A 89 6.62 -3.58 4.61
C SER A 89 6.67 -2.49 3.55
N PHE A 90 5.78 -1.51 3.62
CA PHE A 90 5.77 -0.34 2.74
C PHE A 90 6.71 0.78 3.21
N ASN A 91 7.43 0.61 4.34
CA ASN A 91 8.31 1.60 4.94
C ASN A 91 7.62 2.96 5.13
N LEU A 92 6.36 2.95 5.60
CA LEU A 92 5.56 4.16 5.81
C LEU A 92 6.20 5.06 6.86
N ARG A 93 6.38 6.34 6.52
CA ARG A 93 7.03 7.34 7.37
C ARG A 93 6.06 8.04 8.32
N GLU A 94 4.82 8.17 7.90
CA GLU A 94 3.79 8.93 8.62
C GLU A 94 2.73 8.02 9.27
N PHE A 95 2.91 6.69 9.27
CA PHE A 95 1.93 5.76 9.84
C PHE A 95 1.76 5.96 11.35
N ARG A 96 0.50 6.06 11.79
CA ARG A 96 0.11 6.31 13.18
C ARG A 96 -0.75 5.21 13.79
N GLY A 97 -1.28 4.31 12.98
CA GLY A 97 -2.05 3.16 13.46
C GLY A 97 -3.32 2.87 12.66
N VAL A 98 -4.08 1.93 13.20
CA VAL A 98 -5.38 1.49 12.67
C VAL A 98 -6.47 1.85 13.68
N VAL A 99 -7.54 2.48 13.21
CA VAL A 99 -8.73 2.78 13.99
C VAL A 99 -9.96 2.10 13.40
N PHE A 100 -10.92 1.76 14.27
CA PHE A 100 -12.19 1.19 13.86
C PHE A 100 -13.30 2.19 14.14
N GLU A 101 -14.17 2.36 13.17
CA GLU A 101 -15.32 3.24 13.29
C GLU A 101 -16.51 2.70 12.50
N THR A 102 -17.71 3.11 12.88
CA THR A 102 -18.91 2.71 12.15
C THR A 102 -18.97 3.44 10.80
N MET A 103 -19.02 2.67 9.72
CA MET A 103 -19.08 3.18 8.34
C MET A 103 -20.25 2.56 7.60
N GLU A 104 -20.92 3.38 6.77
CA GLU A 104 -21.94 2.90 5.84
C GLU A 104 -21.36 2.77 4.44
N GLY A 105 -21.57 1.61 3.80
CA GLY A 105 -21.28 1.39 2.38
C GLY A 105 -19.80 1.28 2.00
N LYS A 106 -18.87 1.28 2.97
CA LYS A 106 -17.43 1.09 2.72
C LYS A 106 -16.75 0.30 3.83
N ASN A 107 -15.65 -0.34 3.48
CA ASN A 107 -14.85 -1.17 4.38
C ASN A 107 -13.75 -0.38 5.10
N GLY A 108 -13.21 0.63 4.45
CA GLY A 108 -12.16 1.47 5.00
C GLY A 108 -11.91 2.72 4.17
N TYR A 109 -10.99 3.53 4.63
CA TYR A 109 -10.41 4.65 3.88
C TYR A 109 -9.08 5.10 4.51
N ASN A 110 -8.27 5.78 3.71
CA ASN A 110 -7.07 6.49 4.15
C ASN A 110 -7.08 7.91 3.61
N ARG A 111 -6.81 8.90 4.47
CA ARG A 111 -6.78 10.33 4.11
C ARG A 111 -5.36 10.86 3.90
N GLY A 112 -4.35 10.01 3.97
CA GLY A 112 -2.96 10.43 3.92
C GLY A 112 -2.48 11.12 5.21
N ASP A 113 -3.21 10.90 6.32
CA ASP A 113 -2.91 11.44 7.66
C ASP A 113 -2.15 10.45 8.55
N GLY A 114 -1.80 9.29 7.99
CA GLY A 114 -1.09 8.21 8.67
C GLY A 114 -2.00 7.22 9.38
N ILE A 115 -3.31 7.36 9.31
CA ILE A 115 -4.27 6.49 9.98
C ILE A 115 -5.03 5.67 8.93
N ALA A 116 -5.03 4.35 9.09
CA ALA A 116 -5.94 3.48 8.36
C ALA A 116 -7.26 3.38 9.13
N HIS A 117 -8.32 3.88 8.53
CA HIS A 117 -9.67 3.82 9.07
C HIS A 117 -10.36 2.58 8.52
N LEU A 118 -10.83 1.70 9.39
CA LEU A 118 -11.54 0.48 9.04
C LEU A 118 -12.94 0.50 9.61
N SER A 119 -13.89 -0.04 8.87
CA SER A 119 -15.23 -0.26 9.38
C SER A 119 -15.24 -1.30 10.50
N ASP A 120 -15.89 -0.98 11.62
CA ASP A 120 -16.02 -1.88 12.77
C ASP A 120 -16.73 -3.20 12.42
N HIS A 121 -17.55 -3.20 11.34
CA HIS A 121 -18.20 -4.42 10.90
C HIS A 121 -17.21 -5.49 10.43
N LEU A 122 -16.01 -5.11 9.94
CA LEU A 122 -14.99 -6.06 9.47
C LEU A 122 -14.51 -7.00 10.58
N THR A 123 -14.49 -6.53 11.83
CA THR A 123 -14.09 -7.35 12.97
C THR A 123 -15.22 -8.18 13.58
N LYS A 124 -16.44 -8.11 13.00
CA LYS A 124 -17.55 -8.95 13.45
C LYS A 124 -17.30 -10.42 13.12
N GLN A 125 -17.85 -11.27 13.97
CA GLN A 125 -17.67 -12.73 13.95
C GLN A 125 -17.98 -13.37 12.58
N GLN A 126 -18.99 -12.88 11.87
CA GLN A 126 -19.46 -13.43 10.60
C GLN A 126 -18.62 -13.02 9.38
N ASN A 127 -17.68 -12.09 9.53
CA ASN A 127 -16.88 -11.61 8.43
C ASN A 127 -15.57 -12.40 8.27
N SER A 128 -15.11 -12.52 7.04
CA SER A 128 -13.86 -13.21 6.74
C SER A 128 -12.66 -12.35 7.10
N PRO A 129 -11.63 -12.88 7.79
CA PRO A 129 -10.39 -12.16 8.01
C PRO A 129 -9.67 -11.81 6.70
N LEU A 130 -9.92 -12.53 5.60
CA LEU A 130 -9.36 -12.22 4.28
C LEU A 130 -9.81 -10.85 3.76
N GLN A 131 -11.06 -10.45 4.07
CA GLN A 131 -11.55 -9.12 3.71
C GLN A 131 -10.81 -8.01 4.47
N ILE A 132 -10.43 -8.28 5.72
CA ILE A 132 -9.61 -7.36 6.51
C ILE A 132 -8.21 -7.23 5.91
N VAL A 133 -7.59 -8.36 5.56
CA VAL A 133 -6.26 -8.38 4.93
C VAL A 133 -6.27 -7.57 3.65
N ASP A 134 -7.27 -7.78 2.77
CA ASP A 134 -7.45 -7.02 1.54
C ASP A 134 -7.58 -5.51 1.82
N THR A 135 -8.61 -5.15 2.61
CA THR A 135 -8.92 -3.74 2.89
C THR A 135 -7.74 -3.02 3.53
N LEU A 136 -7.11 -3.60 4.55
CA LEU A 136 -6.04 -2.93 5.28
C LEU A 136 -4.77 -2.76 4.42
N THR A 137 -4.43 -3.77 3.61
CA THR A 137 -3.32 -3.65 2.65
C THR A 137 -3.60 -2.58 1.61
N HIS A 138 -4.82 -2.52 1.08
CA HIS A 138 -5.30 -1.51 0.13
C HIS A 138 -5.17 -0.10 0.71
N GLU A 139 -5.71 0.14 1.91
CA GLU A 139 -5.68 1.47 2.54
C GLU A 139 -4.27 1.93 2.89
N LEU A 140 -3.40 1.03 3.35
CA LEU A 140 -2.00 1.36 3.62
C LEU A 140 -1.17 1.52 2.34
N ARG A 141 -1.59 0.92 1.21
CA ARG A 141 -1.01 1.21 -0.09
C ARG A 141 -1.35 2.65 -0.52
N HIS A 142 -2.54 3.15 -0.24
CA HIS A 142 -2.87 4.57 -0.44
C HIS A 142 -1.98 5.49 0.40
N GLN A 143 -1.68 5.14 1.65
CA GLN A 143 -0.73 5.90 2.46
C GLN A 143 0.65 5.94 1.79
N TYR A 144 1.16 4.81 1.28
CA TYR A 144 2.42 4.75 0.54
C TYR A 144 2.42 5.65 -0.69
N GLN A 145 1.34 5.63 -1.47
CA GLN A 145 1.17 6.49 -2.65
C GLN A 145 1.21 7.98 -2.27
N MET A 146 0.50 8.37 -1.21
CA MET A 146 0.50 9.76 -0.73
C MET A 146 1.88 10.20 -0.25
N GLU A 147 2.59 9.34 0.47
CA GLU A 147 3.97 9.60 0.88
C GLU A 147 4.94 9.68 -0.32
N ALA A 148 4.75 8.85 -1.34
CA ALA A 148 5.53 8.91 -2.58
C ALA A 148 5.27 10.19 -3.37
N ILE A 149 4.01 10.65 -3.44
CA ILE A 149 3.64 11.95 -4.04
C ILE A 149 4.35 13.11 -3.32
N LYS A 150 4.45 13.04 -1.98
CA LYS A 150 5.18 14.01 -1.15
C LYS A 150 6.72 13.88 -1.29
N GLY A 151 7.23 12.91 -2.04
CA GLY A 151 8.67 12.68 -2.22
C GLY A 151 9.34 11.91 -1.08
N LEU A 152 8.59 11.29 -0.18
CA LEU A 152 9.13 10.52 0.94
C LEU A 152 9.63 9.13 0.53
N HIS A 153 9.21 8.65 -0.64
CA HIS A 153 9.64 7.39 -1.24
C HIS A 153 10.27 7.61 -2.62
N ASN A 154 11.26 6.78 -2.91
CA ASN A 154 11.90 6.77 -4.21
C ASN A 154 11.11 5.89 -5.18
N VAL A 155 10.28 6.51 -6.00
CA VAL A 155 9.48 5.86 -7.05
C VAL A 155 9.80 6.48 -8.40
N PRO A 156 9.56 5.78 -9.55
CA PRO A 156 9.70 6.37 -10.87
C PRO A 156 8.90 7.67 -11.00
N ASP A 157 9.46 8.69 -11.64
CA ASP A 157 8.76 9.96 -11.85
C ASP A 157 7.45 9.77 -12.61
N GLU A 158 7.42 8.86 -13.58
CA GLU A 158 6.21 8.51 -14.31
C GLU A 158 5.13 7.93 -13.39
N THR A 159 5.48 7.00 -12.51
CA THR A 159 4.56 6.43 -11.52
C THR A 159 4.05 7.51 -10.57
N ARG A 160 4.97 8.39 -10.11
CA ARG A 160 4.58 9.53 -9.26
C ARG A 160 3.62 10.47 -9.98
N LEU A 161 3.88 10.80 -11.24
CA LEU A 161 3.01 11.64 -12.05
C LEU A 161 1.65 10.99 -12.32
N GLU A 162 1.61 9.66 -12.55
CA GLU A 162 0.36 8.92 -12.67
C GLU A 162 -0.46 9.00 -11.37
N TRP A 163 0.18 8.84 -10.21
CA TRP A 163 -0.49 8.96 -8.92
C TRP A 163 -0.94 10.39 -8.61
N ILE A 164 -0.15 11.42 -8.97
CA ILE A 164 -0.56 12.84 -8.85
C ILE A 164 -1.82 13.09 -9.69
N ARG A 165 -1.82 12.68 -10.96
CA ARG A 165 -3.00 12.81 -11.84
C ARG A 165 -4.19 12.03 -11.30
N GLY A 166 -3.95 10.82 -10.77
CA GLY A 166 -4.96 10.02 -10.09
C GLY A 166 -5.57 10.76 -8.90
N ALA A 167 -4.74 11.41 -8.08
CA ALA A 167 -5.18 12.18 -6.92
C ALA A 167 -5.95 13.45 -7.32
N GLU A 168 -5.49 14.19 -8.35
CA GLU A 168 -6.19 15.37 -8.88
C GLU A 168 -7.57 15.04 -9.46
N ASN A 169 -7.69 13.87 -10.09
CA ASN A 169 -8.95 13.38 -10.67
C ASN A 169 -9.71 12.43 -9.73
N TYR A 170 -9.30 12.35 -8.47
CA TYR A 170 -9.95 11.48 -7.51
C TYR A 170 -11.29 12.05 -7.09
N THR A 171 -12.33 11.51 -7.66
CA THR A 171 -13.72 11.94 -7.40
C THR A 171 -14.26 11.28 -6.13
N SER A 172 -13.57 11.48 -5.01
CA SER A 172 -14.03 11.02 -3.67
C SER A 172 -15.37 11.63 -3.27
N GLN A 173 -15.79 12.68 -3.99
CA GLN A 173 -17.07 13.36 -3.80
C GLN A 173 -18.19 12.81 -4.69
N MET A 174 -17.86 12.04 -5.74
CA MET A 174 -18.89 11.35 -6.52
C MET A 174 -19.13 9.97 -5.91
N PRO A 175 -20.38 9.64 -5.57
CA PRO A 175 -20.71 8.28 -5.20
C PRO A 175 -20.20 7.35 -6.32
N TRP A 176 -19.52 6.27 -5.97
CA TRP A 176 -19.08 5.23 -6.92
C TRP A 176 -20.21 4.78 -7.87
N ALA A 177 -21.48 5.02 -7.50
CA ALA A 177 -22.66 4.78 -8.31
C ALA A 177 -22.77 5.71 -9.52
N GLU A 178 -22.16 6.91 -9.51
CA GLU A 178 -22.26 7.90 -10.59
C GLU A 178 -21.12 7.80 -11.61
N ASP A 179 -19.90 7.43 -11.16
CA ASP A 179 -18.77 7.10 -12.04
C ASP A 179 -17.98 5.89 -11.55
N PRO A 180 -18.59 4.67 -11.65
CA PRO A 180 -17.90 3.45 -11.22
C PRO A 180 -16.66 3.14 -12.07
N TRP A 181 -16.59 3.66 -13.30
CA TRP A 181 -15.48 3.43 -14.19
C TRP A 181 -14.30 4.35 -13.90
N GLY A 182 -14.54 5.64 -13.63
CA GLY A 182 -13.50 6.58 -13.25
C GLY A 182 -12.82 6.16 -11.96
N TYR A 183 -13.58 5.76 -10.95
CA TYR A 183 -13.03 5.19 -9.71
C TYR A 183 -12.26 3.89 -9.96
N LYS A 184 -12.88 2.94 -10.69
CA LYS A 184 -12.30 1.61 -10.92
C LYS A 184 -10.96 1.66 -11.66
N TYR A 185 -10.79 2.57 -12.60
CA TYR A 185 -9.59 2.70 -13.41
C TYR A 185 -8.65 3.82 -12.97
N ASN A 186 -8.94 4.47 -11.84
CA ASN A 186 -8.00 5.42 -11.24
C ASN A 186 -6.67 4.70 -10.93
N PRO A 187 -5.52 5.25 -11.33
CA PRO A 187 -4.21 4.63 -11.10
C PRO A 187 -3.94 4.30 -9.62
N LEU A 188 -4.38 5.16 -8.69
CA LEU A 188 -4.25 4.92 -7.25
C LEU A 188 -5.03 3.68 -6.82
N GLU A 189 -6.30 3.61 -7.23
CA GLU A 189 -7.20 2.49 -6.90
C GLU A 189 -6.74 1.17 -7.53
N THR A 190 -6.26 1.24 -8.77
CA THR A 190 -5.77 0.06 -9.49
C THR A 190 -4.54 -0.54 -8.82
N ASP A 191 -3.60 0.29 -8.38
CA ASP A 191 -2.39 -0.14 -7.69
C ASP A 191 -2.70 -0.62 -6.26
N ALA A 192 -3.54 0.09 -5.51
CA ALA A 192 -3.93 -0.30 -4.16
C ALA A 192 -4.71 -1.63 -4.14
N ARG A 193 -5.61 -1.81 -5.07
CA ARG A 193 -6.37 -3.07 -5.26
C ARG A 193 -5.44 -4.23 -5.63
N TYR A 194 -4.48 -4.00 -6.52
CA TYR A 194 -3.48 -5.01 -6.85
C TYR A 194 -2.71 -5.48 -5.62
N ALA A 195 -2.33 -4.56 -4.73
CA ALA A 195 -1.62 -4.90 -3.50
C ALA A 195 -2.48 -5.78 -2.58
N GLY A 196 -3.71 -5.38 -2.26
CA GLY A 196 -4.63 -6.14 -1.41
C GLY A 196 -4.94 -7.53 -1.97
N GLU A 197 -5.39 -7.59 -3.23
CA GLU A 197 -5.72 -8.84 -3.91
C GLU A 197 -4.53 -9.80 -4.02
N SER A 198 -3.29 -9.27 -4.21
CA SER A 198 -2.10 -10.11 -4.31
C SER A 198 -1.78 -10.81 -2.99
N VAL A 199 -1.95 -10.12 -1.86
CA VAL A 199 -1.75 -10.70 -0.54
C VAL A 199 -2.81 -11.76 -0.24
N VAL A 200 -4.09 -11.44 -0.46
CA VAL A 200 -5.20 -12.38 -0.21
C VAL A 200 -5.09 -13.62 -1.08
N ARG A 201 -4.76 -13.44 -2.36
CA ARG A 201 -4.60 -14.57 -3.29
C ARG A 201 -3.51 -15.54 -2.82
N GLU A 202 -2.37 -15.03 -2.36
CA GLU A 202 -1.27 -15.88 -1.87
C GLU A 202 -1.65 -16.56 -0.55
N LEU A 203 -2.22 -15.81 0.40
CA LEU A 203 -2.69 -16.35 1.68
C LEU A 203 -3.72 -17.48 1.46
N THR A 204 -4.67 -17.28 0.56
CA THR A 204 -5.70 -18.27 0.21
C THR A 204 -5.07 -19.51 -0.44
N LYS A 205 -4.13 -19.31 -1.37
CA LYS A 205 -3.42 -20.41 -2.04
C LYS A 205 -2.65 -21.27 -1.03
N ASP A 206 -1.92 -20.62 -0.13
CA ASP A 206 -1.16 -21.36 0.89
C ASP A 206 -2.06 -22.06 1.89
N TYR A 207 -3.21 -21.45 2.25
CA TYR A 207 -4.21 -22.09 3.08
C TYR A 207 -4.76 -23.36 2.45
N ILE A 208 -5.15 -23.33 1.17
CA ILE A 208 -5.70 -24.47 0.44
C ILE A 208 -4.63 -25.58 0.28
N ASN A 209 -3.37 -25.22 0.06
CA ASN A 209 -2.28 -26.17 -0.20
C ASN A 209 -1.58 -26.66 1.09
N GLY A 210 -1.93 -26.15 2.26
CA GLY A 210 -1.28 -26.49 3.52
C GLY A 210 0.16 -25.97 3.66
N ASN A 211 0.51 -24.90 2.93
CA ASN A 211 1.88 -24.35 2.85
C ASN A 211 2.11 -23.23 3.89
N PHE A 212 1.53 -23.35 5.06
CA PHE A 212 1.87 -22.48 6.20
C PHE A 212 3.09 -23.07 6.92
N ALA A 213 4.27 -22.66 6.53
CA ALA A 213 5.51 -22.98 7.25
C ALA A 213 6.00 -21.74 8.00
#